data_13d5ca2508e53610685f37de567b8807
#
_entry.id   13d5ca2508e53610685f37de567b8807
#
_cell.length_a   1.000
_cell.length_b   1.000
_cell.length_c   1.000
_cell.angle_alpha   90.00
_cell.angle_beta   90.00
_cell.angle_gamma   90.00
#
_symmetry.space_group_name_H-M   'P 1'
#
loop_
_entity.id
_entity.type
_entity.pdbx_description
1 polymer ?
#
loop_
_entity_poly.entity_id
_entity_poly.type
_entity_poly.pdbx_seq_one_letter_code
_entity_poly.pdbx_strand_id
1 'polypeptide(L)'
;PSKLQKTGVLFQNDSHEQETKIRFQTQHYLEQWKVASGTNIQYSDYGNATRSVLYNINYNTGIDFMKYGLFAKAERKFLDDNLGLSFGFRVDADSFSQGSSMIDNFSPRMALTYNLTEDETWKINASVGRYFKIPTYTMLGYQNSQTRFVNKDAKYIRSDHLVTGLEYAPGNASRITLEGFYKKYSQYPISLIDGVSLANKGGGFEVLGNEAISSDGKGKS
;
A
#
# COMPACT_ATOMS: atom_id res chain seq x y z
N PRO A 1 1.87 -24.34 48.92
CA PRO A 1 0.97 -23.28 48.50
C PRO A 1 1.79 -22.18 47.89
N SER A 2 1.81 -22.14 46.57
CA SER A 2 2.57 -21.21 45.77
C SER A 2 1.97 -19.81 45.84
N LYS A 3 2.58 -18.95 46.63
CA LYS A 3 2.35 -17.51 46.57
C LYS A 3 3.15 -16.91 45.41
N LEU A 4 2.71 -17.12 44.20
CA LEU A 4 3.28 -16.46 43.00
C LEU A 4 2.19 -16.15 42.02
N GLN A 5 1.39 -15.15 42.37
CA GLN A 5 0.70 -14.36 41.38
C GLN A 5 0.70 -12.91 41.84
N LYS A 6 1.83 -12.25 41.68
CA LYS A 6 1.77 -10.81 41.42
C LYS A 6 1.33 -10.71 39.96
N THR A 7 0.06 -10.52 39.75
CA THR A 7 -0.52 -10.10 38.50
C THR A 7 -0.06 -8.67 38.22
N GLY A 8 1.18 -8.53 37.77
CA GLY A 8 1.67 -7.30 37.16
C GLY A 8 1.35 -7.34 35.68
N VAL A 9 1.04 -6.21 35.08
CA VAL A 9 0.92 -6.09 33.63
C VAL A 9 2.29 -6.40 33.02
N LEU A 10 2.42 -7.55 32.35
CA LEU A 10 3.68 -8.01 31.72
C LEU A 10 3.92 -7.30 30.38
N PHE A 11 2.83 -6.88 29.73
CA PHE A 11 2.84 -6.17 28.46
C PHE A 11 1.71 -5.14 28.45
N GLN A 12 2.03 -3.95 28.01
CA GLN A 12 1.07 -2.85 27.79
C GLN A 12 1.45 -2.14 26.50
N ASN A 13 0.49 -1.99 25.61
CA ASN A 13 0.60 -1.17 24.41
C ASN A 13 -0.59 -0.19 24.38
N ASP A 14 -0.27 1.06 24.18
CA ASP A 14 -1.22 2.12 23.92
C ASP A 14 -0.80 2.80 22.61
N SER A 15 -1.63 2.67 21.59
CA SER A 15 -1.35 3.20 20.27
C SER A 15 -2.57 3.84 19.66
N HIS A 16 -2.35 4.91 18.91
CA HIS A 16 -3.37 5.57 18.13
C HIS A 16 -2.88 5.85 16.71
N GLU A 17 -3.80 5.81 15.78
CA GLU A 17 -3.59 6.25 14.40
C GLU A 17 -4.81 7.05 13.98
N GLN A 18 -4.60 8.31 13.59
CA GLN A 18 -5.64 9.20 13.11
C GLN A 18 -5.27 9.73 11.74
N GLU A 19 -6.23 9.71 10.82
CA GLU A 19 -6.06 10.23 9.47
C GLU A 19 -7.21 11.16 9.07
N THR A 20 -6.85 12.36 8.61
CA THR A 20 -7.78 13.30 7.99
C THR A 20 -7.42 13.46 6.53
N LYS A 21 -8.36 13.16 5.62
CA LYS A 21 -8.13 13.15 4.19
C LYS A 21 -9.07 14.09 3.44
N ILE A 22 -8.49 14.89 2.54
CA ILE A 22 -9.21 15.68 1.54
C ILE A 22 -8.83 15.15 0.17
N ARG A 23 -9.83 14.89 -0.66
CA ARG A 23 -9.66 14.47 -2.05
C ARG A 23 -10.46 15.39 -2.96
N PHE A 24 -9.79 15.89 -3.98
CA PHE A 24 -10.42 16.61 -5.07
C PHE A 24 -10.26 15.79 -6.36
N GLN A 25 -11.33 15.66 -7.12
CA GLN A 25 -11.33 14.94 -8.39
C GLN A 25 -12.23 15.65 -9.39
N THR A 26 -11.73 15.78 -10.61
CA THR A 26 -12.51 16.25 -11.78
C THR A 26 -12.62 15.14 -12.80
N GLN A 27 -13.71 15.18 -13.56
CA GLN A 27 -13.94 14.26 -14.67
C GLN A 27 -14.45 15.06 -15.86
N HIS A 28 -13.82 14.85 -17.01
CA HIS A 28 -14.12 15.51 -18.25
C HIS A 28 -14.40 14.48 -19.34
N TYR A 29 -15.38 14.76 -20.16
CA TYR A 29 -15.71 13.99 -21.35
C TYR A 29 -15.25 14.81 -22.56
N LEU A 30 -14.26 14.33 -23.27
CA LEU A 30 -13.65 14.94 -24.44
C LEU A 30 -13.92 14.02 -25.64
N GLU A 31 -15.01 14.30 -26.37
CA GLU A 31 -15.48 13.41 -27.44
C GLU A 31 -15.66 11.96 -26.96
N GLN A 32 -14.76 11.08 -27.38
CA GLN A 32 -14.78 9.66 -27.02
C GLN A 32 -13.91 9.32 -25.81
N TRP A 33 -13.20 10.31 -25.24
CA TRP A 33 -12.34 10.12 -24.08
C TRP A 33 -13.04 10.53 -22.79
N LYS A 34 -12.92 9.70 -21.80
CA LYS A 34 -13.25 10.05 -20.42
C LYS A 34 -11.95 10.23 -19.64
N VAL A 35 -11.68 11.46 -19.23
CA VAL A 35 -10.46 11.84 -18.51
C VAL A 35 -10.83 12.21 -17.08
N ALA A 36 -10.17 11.58 -16.12
CA ALA A 36 -10.27 11.92 -14.70
C ALA A 36 -8.91 12.33 -14.16
N SER A 37 -8.86 13.39 -13.37
CA SER A 37 -7.66 13.82 -12.68
C SER A 37 -7.99 14.31 -11.29
N GLY A 38 -7.00 14.34 -10.41
CA GLY A 38 -7.25 14.81 -9.06
C GLY A 38 -6.02 14.78 -8.17
N THR A 39 -6.26 15.26 -6.96
CA THR A 39 -5.28 15.28 -5.89
C THR A 39 -5.88 14.73 -4.59
N ASN A 40 -5.04 14.22 -3.73
CA ASN A 40 -5.37 13.93 -2.35
C ASN A 40 -4.32 14.52 -1.43
N ILE A 41 -4.77 15.07 -0.32
CA ILE A 41 -3.96 15.53 0.79
C ILE A 41 -4.47 14.83 2.03
N GLN A 42 -3.56 14.31 2.84
CA GLN A 42 -3.92 13.58 4.05
C GLN A 42 -2.95 13.97 5.17
N TYR A 43 -3.49 14.40 6.29
CA TYR A 43 -2.77 14.54 7.54
C TYR A 43 -2.87 13.23 8.30
N SER A 44 -1.74 12.72 8.79
CA SER A 44 -1.65 11.49 9.56
C SER A 44 -0.95 11.79 10.87
N ASP A 45 -1.52 11.30 11.96
CA ASP A 45 -0.99 11.34 13.31
C ASP A 45 -0.94 9.93 13.87
N TYR A 46 0.21 9.52 14.37
CA TYR A 46 0.45 8.20 14.93
C TYR A 46 1.26 8.30 16.21
N GLY A 47 0.81 7.62 17.26
CA GLY A 47 1.54 7.45 18.49
C GLY A 47 1.54 6.01 18.96
N ASN A 48 2.61 5.61 19.64
CA ASN A 48 2.77 4.28 20.20
C ASN A 48 3.58 4.35 21.50
N ALA A 49 2.97 3.89 22.59
CA ALA A 49 3.62 3.69 23.87
C ALA A 49 3.58 2.20 24.23
N THR A 50 4.72 1.53 24.19
CA THR A 50 4.85 0.11 24.48
C THR A 50 5.73 -0.12 25.69
N ARG A 51 5.22 -0.87 26.66
CA ARG A 51 5.97 -1.35 27.83
C ARG A 51 5.88 -2.87 27.91
N SER A 52 7.03 -3.54 27.87
CA SER A 52 7.11 -4.98 28.08
C SER A 52 8.16 -5.30 29.13
N VAL A 53 7.74 -5.97 30.20
CA VAL A 53 8.63 -6.42 31.24
C VAL A 53 9.46 -7.61 30.76
N LEU A 54 8.86 -8.49 29.96
CA LEU A 54 9.53 -9.71 29.46
C LEU A 54 10.68 -9.39 28.50
N TYR A 55 10.51 -8.37 27.66
CA TYR A 55 11.52 -7.98 26.66
C TYR A 55 12.32 -6.75 27.07
N ASN A 56 12.11 -6.24 28.31
CA ASN A 56 12.72 -5.01 28.79
C ASN A 56 12.55 -3.83 27.83
N ILE A 57 11.35 -3.71 27.27
CA ILE A 57 10.97 -2.64 26.35
C ILE A 57 10.24 -1.56 27.14
N ASN A 58 10.69 -0.33 27.00
CA ASN A 58 9.96 0.87 27.40
C ASN A 58 10.13 1.89 26.27
N TYR A 59 9.13 1.96 25.38
CA TYR A 59 9.23 2.65 24.12
C TYR A 59 8.04 3.60 23.94
N ASN A 60 8.33 4.84 23.60
CA ASN A 60 7.32 5.84 23.30
C ASN A 60 7.74 6.63 22.07
N THR A 61 6.87 6.70 21.08
CA THR A 61 7.12 7.45 19.85
C THR A 61 5.84 8.06 19.32
N GLY A 62 5.98 9.12 18.55
CA GLY A 62 4.89 9.73 17.78
C GLY A 62 5.44 10.39 16.53
N ILE A 63 4.67 10.33 15.47
CA ILE A 63 4.94 11.03 14.21
C ILE A 63 3.64 11.65 13.69
N ASP A 64 3.76 12.86 13.21
CA ASP A 64 2.71 13.54 12.46
C ASP A 64 3.27 14.04 11.13
N PHE A 65 2.52 13.89 10.06
CA PHE A 65 2.99 14.27 8.74
C PHE A 65 1.87 14.37 7.70
N MET A 66 2.19 15.04 6.61
CA MET A 66 1.30 15.18 5.46
C MET A 66 1.66 14.14 4.40
N LYS A 67 0.64 13.49 3.83
CA LYS A 67 0.73 12.72 2.58
C LYS A 67 0.00 13.46 1.48
N TYR A 68 0.56 13.47 0.30
CA TYR A 68 -0.03 14.13 -0.86
C TYR A 68 0.20 13.30 -2.13
N GLY A 69 -0.75 13.36 -3.02
CA GLY A 69 -0.69 12.60 -4.26
C GLY A 69 -1.49 13.25 -5.38
N LEU A 70 -1.01 13.02 -6.59
CA LEU A 70 -1.65 13.44 -7.83
C LEU A 70 -1.94 12.20 -8.68
N PHE A 71 -3.03 12.23 -9.42
CA PHE A 71 -3.36 11.16 -10.37
C PHE A 71 -4.06 11.72 -11.61
N ALA A 72 -3.87 11.02 -12.71
CA ALA A 72 -4.68 11.20 -13.91
C ALA A 72 -4.98 9.84 -14.55
N LYS A 73 -6.12 9.74 -15.20
CA LYS A 73 -6.60 8.55 -15.89
C LYS A 73 -7.35 8.97 -17.15
N ALA A 74 -7.13 8.28 -18.26
CA ALA A 74 -7.89 8.42 -19.49
C ALA A 74 -8.43 7.06 -19.91
N GLU A 75 -9.69 7.03 -20.33
CA GLU A 75 -10.42 5.85 -20.79
C GLU A 75 -11.07 6.13 -22.11
N ARG A 76 -11.03 5.15 -23.00
CA ARG A 76 -11.73 5.19 -24.28
C ARG A 76 -12.15 3.79 -24.70
N LYS A 77 -13.28 3.73 -25.39
CA LYS A 77 -13.76 2.54 -26.06
C LYS A 77 -13.49 2.63 -27.57
N PHE A 78 -13.22 1.50 -28.17
CA PHE A 78 -12.89 1.31 -29.57
C PHE A 78 -13.66 0.10 -30.12
N LEU A 79 -13.67 -0.08 -31.44
CA LEU A 79 -14.27 -1.24 -32.11
C LEU A 79 -15.76 -1.41 -31.72
N ASP A 80 -16.54 -0.35 -31.92
CA ASP A 80 -17.96 -0.32 -31.56
C ASP A 80 -18.22 -0.78 -30.11
N ASP A 81 -17.43 -0.20 -29.18
CA ASP A 81 -17.46 -0.46 -27.74
C ASP A 81 -16.93 -1.83 -27.29
N ASN A 82 -16.49 -2.69 -28.21
CA ASN A 82 -15.98 -4.01 -27.88
C ASN A 82 -14.60 -3.99 -27.21
N LEU A 83 -13.81 -2.94 -27.42
CA LEU A 83 -12.48 -2.79 -26.81
C LEU A 83 -12.44 -1.56 -25.91
N GLY A 84 -12.35 -1.75 -24.62
CA GLY A 84 -12.11 -0.71 -23.63
C GLY A 84 -10.63 -0.60 -23.26
N LEU A 85 -10.02 0.57 -23.37
CA LEU A 85 -8.66 0.85 -22.92
C LEU A 85 -8.68 1.93 -21.84
N SER A 86 -7.82 1.74 -20.85
CA SER A 86 -7.62 2.68 -19.76
C SER A 86 -6.13 2.85 -19.49
N PHE A 87 -5.69 4.10 -19.41
CA PHE A 87 -4.33 4.49 -19.05
C PHE A 87 -4.39 5.44 -17.88
N GLY A 88 -3.48 5.30 -16.96
CA GLY A 88 -3.41 6.21 -15.84
C GLY A 88 -2.05 6.21 -15.18
N PHE A 89 -1.84 7.21 -14.35
CA PHE A 89 -0.70 7.26 -13.46
C PHE A 89 -1.10 7.91 -12.13
N ARG A 90 -0.28 7.63 -11.14
CA ARG A 90 -0.35 8.25 -9.83
C ARG A 90 1.06 8.52 -9.33
N VAL A 91 1.23 9.60 -8.59
CA VAL A 91 2.44 9.93 -7.85
C VAL A 91 2.06 10.27 -6.43
N ASP A 92 2.82 9.78 -5.46
CA ASP A 92 2.59 10.00 -4.04
C ASP A 92 3.89 10.39 -3.35
N ALA A 93 3.77 11.23 -2.32
CA ALA A 93 4.87 11.56 -1.43
C ALA A 93 4.32 11.89 -0.04
N ASP A 94 5.23 12.04 0.91
CA ASP A 94 4.93 12.50 2.27
C ASP A 94 6.00 13.49 2.77
N SER A 95 5.70 14.18 3.87
CA SER A 95 6.60 15.17 4.43
C SER A 95 7.57 14.62 5.48
N PHE A 96 7.47 13.34 5.81
CA PHE A 96 8.27 12.69 6.87
C PHE A 96 9.42 11.86 6.34
N SER A 97 9.14 10.95 5.36
CA SER A 97 10.14 10.04 4.80
C SER A 97 11.07 10.78 3.83
N GLN A 98 12.32 10.33 3.75
CA GLN A 98 13.37 10.88 2.91
C GLN A 98 13.86 9.88 1.86
N GLY A 99 13.43 8.63 1.95
CA GLY A 99 13.90 7.53 1.08
C GLY A 99 13.29 7.51 -0.32
N SER A 100 12.24 8.32 -0.58
CA SER A 100 11.59 8.39 -1.89
C SER A 100 11.05 9.78 -2.17
N SER A 101 11.30 10.28 -3.37
CA SER A 101 10.65 11.48 -3.89
C SER A 101 9.30 11.15 -4.56
N MET A 102 8.51 12.17 -4.88
CA MET A 102 7.27 12.01 -5.63
C MET A 102 7.49 11.32 -7.00
N ILE A 103 8.61 11.59 -7.66
CA ILE A 103 8.94 11.01 -8.97
C ILE A 103 9.33 9.53 -8.81
N ASP A 104 10.05 9.16 -7.74
CA ASP A 104 10.41 7.77 -7.45
C ASP A 104 9.18 6.88 -7.27
N ASN A 105 8.09 7.46 -6.79
CA ASN A 105 6.82 6.78 -6.54
C ASN A 105 5.85 6.87 -7.74
N PHE A 106 6.37 7.04 -8.97
CA PHE A 106 5.57 7.05 -10.18
C PHE A 106 4.91 5.69 -10.45
N SER A 107 3.59 5.68 -10.48
CA SER A 107 2.70 4.51 -10.52
C SER A 107 1.91 4.46 -11.84
N PRO A 108 2.51 4.05 -12.97
CA PRO A 108 1.79 3.89 -14.23
C PRO A 108 0.87 2.67 -14.16
N ARG A 109 -0.27 2.76 -14.84
CA ARG A 109 -1.28 1.70 -14.92
C ARG A 109 -1.92 1.67 -16.30
N MET A 110 -2.19 0.49 -16.77
CA MET A 110 -2.92 0.24 -18.01
C MET A 110 -3.91 -0.89 -17.78
N ALA A 111 -5.09 -0.78 -18.36
CA ALA A 111 -6.07 -1.86 -18.36
C ALA A 111 -6.74 -1.95 -19.73
N LEU A 112 -7.14 -3.17 -20.08
CA LEU A 112 -7.82 -3.54 -21.29
C LEU A 112 -9.01 -4.42 -20.92
N THR A 113 -10.15 -4.18 -21.57
CA THR A 113 -11.31 -5.06 -21.57
C THR A 113 -11.69 -5.32 -23.02
N TYR A 114 -11.89 -6.59 -23.39
CA TYR A 114 -12.28 -6.96 -24.74
C TYR A 114 -13.46 -7.93 -24.71
N ASN A 115 -14.55 -7.55 -25.39
CA ASN A 115 -15.69 -8.43 -25.62
C ASN A 115 -15.33 -9.41 -26.74
N LEU A 116 -15.31 -10.70 -26.44
CA LEU A 116 -15.02 -11.75 -27.43
C LEU A 116 -16.22 -12.07 -28.31
N THR A 117 -17.43 -11.79 -27.83
CA THR A 117 -18.71 -12.04 -28.50
C THR A 117 -19.53 -10.79 -28.57
N GLU A 118 -20.33 -10.65 -29.62
CA GLU A 118 -21.20 -9.47 -29.87
C GLU A 118 -22.27 -9.32 -28.77
N ASP A 119 -22.73 -10.41 -28.17
CA ASP A 119 -23.68 -10.42 -27.06
C ASP A 119 -23.04 -10.14 -25.69
N GLU A 120 -21.75 -9.80 -25.68
CA GLU A 120 -20.95 -9.56 -24.48
C GLU A 120 -20.91 -10.72 -23.47
N THR A 121 -21.28 -11.94 -23.91
CA THR A 121 -21.29 -13.13 -23.05
C THR A 121 -19.88 -13.50 -22.57
N TRP A 122 -18.86 -13.31 -23.41
CA TRP A 122 -17.46 -13.58 -23.08
C TRP A 122 -16.63 -12.31 -23.12
N LYS A 123 -15.86 -12.07 -22.05
CA LYS A 123 -14.95 -10.92 -21.94
C LYS A 123 -13.58 -11.34 -21.47
N ILE A 124 -12.55 -10.73 -22.02
CA ILE A 124 -11.18 -10.79 -21.50
C ILE A 124 -10.87 -9.45 -20.82
N ASN A 125 -10.28 -9.55 -19.64
CA ASN A 125 -9.74 -8.41 -18.91
C ASN A 125 -8.24 -8.60 -18.70
N ALA A 126 -7.45 -7.57 -18.93
CA ALA A 126 -6.04 -7.58 -18.62
C ALA A 126 -5.63 -6.23 -18.01
N SER A 127 -4.73 -6.27 -17.05
CA SER A 127 -4.18 -5.04 -16.49
C SER A 127 -2.73 -5.22 -16.06
N VAL A 128 -1.97 -4.15 -16.22
CA VAL A 128 -0.61 -4.03 -15.71
C VAL A 128 -0.49 -2.72 -14.96
N GLY A 129 0.21 -2.75 -13.83
CA GLY A 129 0.38 -1.53 -13.04
C GLY A 129 1.46 -1.63 -12.00
N ARG A 130 2.00 -0.47 -11.66
CA ARG A 130 2.90 -0.27 -10.55
C ARG A 130 2.18 0.44 -9.43
N TYR A 131 2.46 -0.01 -8.21
CA TYR A 131 1.85 0.52 -7.01
C TYR A 131 2.91 0.78 -5.97
N PHE A 132 2.75 1.89 -5.25
CA PHE A 132 3.60 2.22 -4.12
C PHE A 132 2.76 2.35 -2.86
N LYS A 133 3.33 1.92 -1.73
CA LYS A 133 2.74 2.04 -0.40
C LYS A 133 3.81 2.51 0.56
N ILE A 134 3.51 3.56 1.32
CA ILE A 134 4.37 3.99 2.42
C ILE A 134 4.54 2.84 3.43
N PRO A 135 5.72 2.62 4.03
CA PRO A 135 5.89 1.70 5.14
C PRO A 135 4.94 2.00 6.29
N THR A 136 4.69 1.04 7.16
CA THR A 136 3.81 1.27 8.31
C THR A 136 4.36 2.36 9.23
N TYR A 137 3.47 3.07 9.91
CA TYR A 137 3.86 4.16 10.79
C TYR A 137 4.69 3.67 11.98
N THR A 138 4.47 2.43 12.41
CA THR A 138 5.32 1.77 13.42
C THR A 138 6.78 1.72 12.98
N MET A 139 7.04 1.36 11.71
CA MET A 139 8.41 1.33 11.16
C MET A 139 9.00 2.73 11.03
N LEU A 140 8.22 3.66 10.45
CA LEU A 140 8.69 5.03 10.25
C LEU A 140 8.94 5.76 11.57
N GLY A 141 8.08 5.54 12.55
CA GLY A 141 8.16 6.14 13.88
C GLY A 141 9.21 5.52 14.80
N TYR A 142 9.91 4.47 14.36
CA TYR A 142 10.92 3.85 15.20
C TYR A 142 12.09 4.80 15.50
N GLN A 143 12.40 4.94 16.80
CA GLN A 143 13.49 5.76 17.31
C GLN A 143 14.54 4.89 18.01
N ASN A 144 15.79 5.25 17.86
CA ASN A 144 16.87 4.64 18.63
C ASN A 144 16.92 5.22 20.07
N SER A 145 17.86 4.74 20.88
CA SER A 145 18.08 5.19 22.26
C SER A 145 18.43 6.69 22.38
N GLN A 146 18.79 7.36 21.28
CA GLN A 146 19.06 8.79 21.21
C GLN A 146 17.85 9.60 20.71
N THR A 147 16.66 9.01 20.70
CA THR A 147 15.41 9.62 20.19
C THR A 147 15.46 10.09 18.74
N ARG A 148 16.31 9.45 17.92
CA ARG A 148 16.39 9.75 16.48
C ARG A 148 15.59 8.74 15.68
N PHE A 149 14.77 9.22 14.78
CA PHE A 149 14.10 8.35 13.79
C PHE A 149 15.12 7.75 12.84
N VAL A 150 15.26 6.44 12.87
CA VAL A 150 16.31 5.72 12.11
C VAL A 150 15.84 5.23 10.75
N ASN A 151 14.53 5.20 10.50
CA ASN A 151 13.94 4.67 9.28
C ASN A 151 13.41 5.77 8.34
N LYS A 152 13.87 7.02 8.49
CA LYS A 152 13.46 8.10 7.58
C LYS A 152 13.81 7.85 6.12
N ASP A 153 14.92 7.12 5.87
CA ASP A 153 15.36 6.76 4.52
C ASP A 153 14.64 5.54 3.94
N ALA A 154 13.63 5.02 4.64
CA ALA A 154 12.82 3.92 4.13
C ALA A 154 12.07 4.34 2.87
N LYS A 155 12.19 3.52 1.82
CA LYS A 155 11.51 3.72 0.55
C LYS A 155 10.08 3.21 0.62
N TYR A 156 9.21 3.74 -0.22
CA TYR A 156 7.90 3.17 -0.42
C TYR A 156 8.02 1.74 -0.97
N ILE A 157 7.23 0.83 -0.41
CA ILE A 157 7.13 -0.55 -0.87
C ILE A 157 6.54 -0.53 -2.28
N ARG A 158 7.25 -1.09 -3.24
CA ARG A 158 6.82 -1.18 -4.63
C ARG A 158 6.23 -2.56 -4.93
N SER A 159 5.12 -2.56 -5.66
CA SER A 159 4.50 -3.78 -6.20
C SER A 159 4.15 -3.58 -7.67
N ASP A 160 4.72 -4.40 -8.55
CA ASP A 160 4.38 -4.48 -9.96
C ASP A 160 3.40 -5.64 -10.16
N HIS A 161 2.24 -5.37 -10.76
CA HIS A 161 1.15 -6.34 -10.96
C HIS A 161 0.90 -6.58 -12.44
N LEU A 162 0.66 -7.82 -12.78
CA LEU A 162 0.04 -8.26 -14.03
C LEU A 162 -1.16 -9.13 -13.65
N VAL A 163 -2.33 -8.78 -14.18
CA VAL A 163 -3.57 -9.53 -13.96
C VAL A 163 -4.22 -9.78 -15.30
N THR A 164 -4.75 -10.98 -15.51
CA THR A 164 -5.57 -11.33 -16.66
C THR A 164 -6.75 -12.15 -16.20
N GLY A 165 -7.90 -11.95 -16.83
CA GLY A 165 -9.13 -12.63 -16.47
C GLY A 165 -9.98 -12.95 -17.69
N LEU A 166 -10.72 -14.06 -17.61
CA LEU A 166 -11.76 -14.44 -18.53
C LEU A 166 -13.08 -14.44 -17.76
N GLU A 167 -14.05 -13.74 -18.30
CA GLU A 167 -15.40 -13.65 -17.77
C GLU A 167 -16.40 -14.30 -18.72
N TYR A 168 -17.29 -15.12 -18.18
CA TYR A 168 -18.43 -15.71 -18.85
C TYR A 168 -19.72 -15.31 -18.15
N ALA A 169 -20.59 -14.57 -18.86
CA ALA A 169 -21.86 -14.07 -18.34
C ALA A 169 -23.00 -14.43 -19.29
N PRO A 170 -23.56 -15.66 -19.21
CA PRO A 170 -24.60 -16.16 -20.15
C PRO A 170 -25.98 -15.50 -19.94
N GLY A 171 -26.07 -14.42 -19.25
CA GLY A 171 -27.28 -13.67 -18.99
C GLY A 171 -27.15 -12.80 -17.75
N ASN A 172 -28.21 -12.08 -17.41
CA ASN A 172 -28.18 -11.08 -16.32
C ASN A 172 -28.07 -11.68 -14.90
N ALA A 173 -28.28 -12.98 -14.75
CA ALA A 173 -28.38 -13.64 -13.46
C ALA A 173 -27.13 -14.48 -13.08
N SER A 174 -26.22 -14.71 -14.02
CA SER A 174 -25.07 -15.60 -13.79
C SER A 174 -23.80 -15.01 -14.34
N ARG A 175 -22.70 -15.11 -13.56
CA ARG A 175 -21.37 -14.65 -13.94
C ARG A 175 -20.33 -15.59 -13.37
N ILE A 176 -19.41 -16.02 -14.20
CA ILE A 176 -18.25 -16.84 -13.83
C ILE A 176 -17.01 -16.07 -14.24
N THR A 177 -16.05 -15.92 -13.35
CA THR A 177 -14.79 -15.24 -13.63
C THR A 177 -13.62 -16.13 -13.24
N LEU A 178 -12.66 -16.28 -14.14
CA LEU A 178 -11.38 -16.92 -13.89
C LEU A 178 -10.29 -15.85 -14.01
N GLU A 179 -9.51 -15.67 -12.94
CA GLU A 179 -8.42 -14.68 -12.91
C GLU A 179 -7.09 -15.35 -12.61
N GLY A 180 -6.05 -14.95 -13.35
CA GLY A 180 -4.66 -15.23 -13.06
C GLY A 180 -3.92 -13.92 -12.77
N PHE A 181 -3.02 -13.94 -11.80
CA PHE A 181 -2.21 -12.77 -11.48
C PHE A 181 -0.76 -13.14 -11.22
N TYR A 182 0.11 -12.17 -11.46
CA TYR A 182 1.52 -12.20 -11.05
C TYR A 182 1.86 -10.88 -10.38
N LYS A 183 2.41 -10.93 -9.18
CA LYS A 183 2.84 -9.76 -8.42
C LYS A 183 4.31 -9.89 -8.05
N LYS A 184 5.07 -8.83 -8.31
CA LYS A 184 6.47 -8.71 -7.94
C LYS A 184 6.62 -7.56 -6.95
N TYR A 185 7.15 -7.87 -5.78
CA TYR A 185 7.42 -6.88 -4.74
C TYR A 185 8.90 -6.52 -4.73
N SER A 186 9.19 -5.26 -4.45
CA SER A 186 10.53 -4.72 -4.25
C SER A 186 10.49 -3.58 -3.24
N GLN A 187 11.65 -3.19 -2.75
CA GLN A 187 11.77 -2.17 -1.70
C GLN A 187 11.00 -2.57 -0.42
N TYR A 188 10.85 -3.87 -0.18
CA TYR A 188 10.17 -4.36 1.02
C TYR A 188 11.08 -4.18 2.24
N PRO A 189 10.54 -3.79 3.42
CA PRO A 189 11.32 -3.65 4.62
C PRO A 189 11.97 -4.97 5.07
N ILE A 190 13.28 -4.93 5.30
CA ILE A 190 14.06 -6.02 5.88
C ILE A 190 14.65 -5.51 7.19
N SER A 191 14.53 -6.29 8.25
CA SER A 191 15.17 -6.03 9.53
C SER A 191 16.69 -6.01 9.41
N LEU A 192 17.33 -5.00 9.98
CA LEU A 192 18.79 -4.94 10.09
C LEU A 192 19.31 -5.78 11.25
N ILE A 193 18.45 -6.32 12.11
CA ILE A 193 18.83 -7.16 13.25
C ILE A 193 19.12 -8.60 12.82
N ASP A 194 18.23 -9.18 12.00
CA ASP A 194 18.25 -10.60 11.63
C ASP A 194 18.19 -10.86 10.12
N GLY A 195 18.09 -9.81 9.30
CA GLY A 195 18.01 -9.93 7.83
C GLY A 195 16.68 -10.50 7.32
N VAL A 196 15.68 -10.65 8.17
CA VAL A 196 14.38 -11.22 7.80
C VAL A 196 13.46 -10.12 7.28
N SER A 197 12.75 -10.40 6.17
CA SER A 197 11.71 -9.51 5.68
C SER A 197 10.59 -9.37 6.70
N LEU A 198 10.16 -8.16 6.98
CA LEU A 198 9.07 -7.91 7.92
C LEU A 198 7.73 -8.51 7.48
N ALA A 199 7.57 -8.83 6.18
CA ALA A 199 6.43 -9.62 5.70
C ALA A 199 6.41 -11.05 6.23
N ASN A 200 7.58 -11.60 6.55
CA ASN A 200 7.76 -12.99 6.99
C ASN A 200 7.97 -13.10 8.51
N LYS A 201 8.12 -11.98 9.21
CA LYS A 201 8.12 -11.97 10.66
C LYS A 201 6.69 -12.20 11.14
N GLY A 202 6.31 -13.47 11.28
CA GLY A 202 5.13 -13.84 12.03
C GLY A 202 5.34 -13.47 13.48
N GLY A 203 4.49 -12.67 14.07
CA GLY A 203 4.68 -12.30 15.46
C GLY A 203 3.55 -11.46 16.00
N GLY A 204 3.48 -11.38 17.31
CA GLY A 204 2.56 -10.50 18.02
C GLY A 204 2.78 -9.06 17.60
N PHE A 205 1.75 -8.28 17.68
CA PHE A 205 1.72 -6.84 17.33
C PHE A 205 2.75 -6.00 18.09
N GLU A 206 3.37 -6.58 19.11
CA GLU A 206 4.19 -5.92 20.12
C GLU A 206 5.60 -5.54 19.63
N VAL A 207 6.10 -6.21 18.61
CA VAL A 207 7.52 -6.09 18.19
C VAL A 207 7.65 -5.75 16.71
N LEU A 208 6.57 -5.87 15.92
CA LEU A 208 6.65 -5.72 14.49
C LEU A 208 6.89 -4.25 14.10
N GLY A 209 8.05 -3.98 13.52
CA GLY A 209 8.40 -2.66 13.01
C GLY A 209 9.14 -1.74 13.99
N ASN A 210 9.30 -2.13 15.26
CA ASN A 210 10.09 -1.37 16.23
C ASN A 210 11.57 -1.72 16.11
N GLU A 211 12.13 -1.58 14.92
CA GLU A 211 13.53 -1.89 14.62
C GLU A 211 14.03 -1.12 13.39
N ALA A 212 15.35 -1.03 13.26
CA ALA A 212 15.97 -0.46 12.07
C ALA A 212 15.78 -1.39 10.87
N ILE A 213 15.45 -0.80 9.72
CA ILE A 213 15.15 -1.53 8.48
C ILE A 213 15.99 -1.04 7.30
N SER A 214 16.18 -1.92 6.31
CA SER A 214 16.56 -1.55 4.95
C SER A 214 15.37 -1.73 4.00
N SER A 215 15.42 -1.11 2.82
CA SER A 215 14.38 -1.23 1.79
C SER A 215 14.83 -2.12 0.62
N ASP A 216 15.50 -3.25 0.90
CA ASP A 216 16.12 -4.11 -0.12
C ASP A 216 15.33 -5.41 -0.39
N GLY A 217 14.23 -5.61 0.34
CA GLY A 217 13.42 -6.81 0.25
C GLY A 217 12.75 -6.99 -1.11
N LYS A 218 12.64 -8.25 -1.54
CA LYS A 218 12.00 -8.66 -2.79
C LYS A 218 11.11 -9.86 -2.54
N GLY A 219 10.01 -9.95 -3.28
CA GLY A 219 9.07 -11.06 -3.19
C GLY A 219 8.30 -11.26 -4.50
N LYS A 220 7.59 -12.38 -4.59
CA LYS A 220 6.70 -12.73 -5.72
C LYS A 220 5.47 -13.45 -5.17
N SER A 221 4.34 -13.28 -5.82
CA SER A 221 3.14 -14.06 -5.59
C SER A 221 2.36 -14.27 -6.90
#